data_8100a1a5c82ac60b9628881ae613663b
#
_entry.id   8100a1a5c82ac60b9628881ae613663b
#
_cell.length_a   1.000
_cell.length_b   1.000
_cell.length_c   1.000
_cell.angle_alpha   90.00
_cell.angle_beta   90.00
_cell.angle_gamma   90.00
#
_symmetry.space_group_name_H-M   'P 1'
#
loop_
_entity.id
_entity.type
_entity.pdbx_description
1 polymer ?
#
loop_
_entity_poly.entity_id
_entity_poly.type
_entity_poly.pdbx_seq_one_letter_code
_entity_poly.pdbx_strand_id
1 'polypeptide(L)' 'MPRLFSSRETVKALTRANFNKISQKGSHLKMRGFWNGKLQTVIIPMHKEIRHGTFQSILNQAGMSESEFEQFLK' A
#
# COMPACT_ATOMS: atom_id res chain seq x y z
N MET A 1 -8.70 0.88 19.03
CA MET A 1 -8.96 1.42 17.68
C MET A 1 -7.78 1.13 16.78
N PRO A 2 -8.04 0.71 15.56
CA PRO A 2 -6.92 0.51 14.64
C PRO A 2 -6.25 1.85 14.33
N ARG A 3 -4.95 1.80 14.28
CA ARG A 3 -4.14 2.95 13.93
C ARG A 3 -4.30 3.27 12.45
N LEU A 4 -4.37 4.56 12.10
CA LEU A 4 -4.34 4.99 10.71
C LEU A 4 -2.89 5.12 10.26
N PHE A 5 -2.61 4.65 9.06
CA PHE A 5 -1.27 4.74 8.48
C PHE A 5 -1.21 5.93 7.53
N SER A 6 -0.03 6.54 7.46
CA SER A 6 0.21 7.58 6.47
C SER A 6 0.51 6.95 5.11
N SER A 7 0.43 7.76 4.04
CA SER A 7 0.85 7.31 2.73
C SER A 7 2.32 6.92 2.74
N ARG A 8 3.14 7.69 3.44
CA ARG A 8 4.57 7.41 3.53
C ARG A 8 4.84 6.03 4.14
N GLU A 9 4.15 5.71 5.24
CA GLU A 9 4.28 4.40 5.89
C GLU A 9 3.82 3.29 4.94
N THR A 10 2.72 3.51 4.25
CA THR A 10 2.17 2.52 3.32
C THR A 10 3.12 2.27 2.15
N VAL A 11 3.66 3.34 1.56
CA VAL A 11 4.63 3.23 0.47
C VAL A 11 5.88 2.50 0.94
N LYS A 12 6.36 2.83 2.14
CA LYS A 12 7.56 2.19 2.68
C LYS A 12 7.35 0.70 2.88
N ALA A 13 6.21 0.31 3.45
CA ALA A 13 5.90 -1.10 3.65
C ALA A 13 5.79 -1.85 2.33
N LEU A 14 5.09 -1.27 1.36
CA LEU A 14 4.95 -1.92 0.05
C LEU A 14 6.29 -2.01 -0.68
N THR A 15 7.15 -1.00 -0.52
CA THR A 15 8.49 -1.05 -1.10
C THR A 15 9.30 -2.21 -0.52
N ARG A 16 9.16 -2.45 0.78
CA ARG A 16 9.81 -3.59 1.44
C ARG A 16 9.25 -4.92 0.94
N ALA A 17 8.00 -4.92 0.49
CA ALA A 17 7.36 -6.11 -0.09
C ALA A 17 7.67 -6.25 -1.58
N ASN A 18 8.63 -5.48 -2.08
CA ASN A 18 9.09 -5.49 -3.47
C ASN A 18 8.10 -4.88 -4.47
N PHE A 19 7.26 -3.97 -3.99
CA PHE A 19 6.46 -3.15 -4.89
C PHE A 19 7.30 -1.95 -5.31
N ASN A 20 7.14 -1.53 -6.55
CA ASN A 20 7.90 -0.41 -7.12
C ASN A 20 6.95 0.67 -7.58
N LYS A 21 7.40 1.92 -7.45
CA LYS A 21 6.64 3.06 -7.97
C LYS A 21 6.66 3.02 -9.49
N ILE A 22 5.47 3.11 -10.08
CA ILE A 22 5.32 3.10 -11.53
C ILE A 22 5.13 4.52 -12.06
N SER A 23 4.22 5.28 -11.42
CA SER A 23 3.93 6.64 -11.85
C SER A 23 3.20 7.35 -10.73
N GLN A 24 3.18 8.67 -10.81
CA GLN A 24 2.39 9.47 -9.87
C GLN A 24 1.67 10.53 -10.67
N LYS A 25 0.38 10.65 -10.42
CA LYS A 25 -0.46 11.64 -11.07
C LYS A 25 -1.17 12.43 -9.99
N GLY A 26 -0.74 13.68 -9.78
CA GLY A 26 -1.26 14.49 -8.69
C GLY A 26 -0.97 13.83 -7.35
N SER A 27 -2.00 13.61 -6.56
CA SER A 27 -1.88 13.00 -5.24
C SER A 27 -2.09 11.48 -5.24
N HIS A 28 -2.06 10.86 -6.42
CA HIS A 28 -2.23 9.40 -6.53
C HIS A 28 -0.95 8.75 -7.05
N LEU A 29 -0.39 7.87 -6.25
CA LEU A 29 0.81 7.13 -6.60
C LEU A 29 0.42 5.70 -7.01
N LYS A 30 0.91 5.26 -8.16
CA LYS A 30 0.70 3.89 -8.63
C LYS A 30 1.94 3.07 -8.32
N MET A 31 1.74 1.94 -7.66
CA MET A 31 2.82 0.99 -7.38
C MET A 31 2.45 -0.38 -7.94
N ARG A 32 3.46 -1.18 -8.24
CA ARG A 32 3.25 -2.51 -8.81
C ARG A 32 4.29 -3.47 -8.25
N GLY A 33 3.85 -4.70 -7.98
CA GLY A 33 4.76 -5.73 -7.50
C GLY A 33 4.11 -7.10 -7.58
N PHE A 34 4.92 -8.12 -7.41
CA PHE A 34 4.42 -9.49 -7.34
C PHE A 34 4.08 -9.84 -5.90
N TRP A 35 2.86 -10.33 -5.70
CA TRP A 35 2.44 -10.80 -4.39
C TRP A 35 1.41 -11.93 -4.60
N ASN A 36 1.56 -13.00 -3.86
CA ASN A 36 0.70 -14.19 -3.99
C ASN A 36 0.66 -14.73 -5.42
N GLY A 37 1.82 -14.72 -6.09
CA GLY A 37 1.96 -15.30 -7.42
C GLY A 37 1.34 -14.47 -8.55
N LYS A 38 0.94 -13.24 -8.26
CA LYS A 38 0.31 -12.35 -9.26
C LYS A 38 0.97 -11.00 -9.27
N LEU A 39 0.91 -10.37 -10.43
CA LEU A 39 1.31 -8.97 -10.55
C LEU A 39 0.16 -8.11 -10.04
N GLN A 40 0.42 -7.36 -8.98
CA GLN A 40 -0.58 -6.53 -8.32
C GLN A 40 -0.29 -5.06 -8.59
N THR A 41 -1.32 -4.28 -8.85
CA THR A 41 -1.19 -2.83 -9.04
C THR A 41 -2.01 -2.13 -7.96
N VAL A 42 -1.40 -1.16 -7.31
CA VAL A 42 -1.99 -0.47 -6.16
C VAL A 42 -1.98 1.03 -6.41
N ILE A 43 -3.10 1.68 -6.12
CA ILE A 43 -3.20 3.15 -6.18
C ILE A 43 -3.25 3.67 -4.75
N ILE A 44 -2.31 4.52 -4.39
CA ILE A 44 -2.19 5.05 -3.04
C ILE A 44 -2.41 6.56 -3.07
N PRO A 45 -3.45 7.07 -2.40
CA PRO A 45 -3.62 8.52 -2.26
C PRO A 45 -2.57 9.04 -1.28
N MET A 46 -1.91 10.13 -1.64
CA MET A 46 -0.81 10.68 -0.85
C MET A 46 -1.36 11.66 0.18
N HIS A 47 -1.69 11.14 1.35
CA HIS A 47 -2.24 11.90 2.49
C HIS A 47 -1.47 11.57 3.76
N LYS A 48 -1.56 12.45 4.75
CA LYS A 48 -0.92 12.21 6.05
C LYS A 48 -1.50 10.99 6.76
N GLU A 49 -2.80 10.80 6.60
CA GLU A 49 -3.49 9.64 7.17
C GLU A 49 -4.42 9.06 6.11
N ILE A 50 -4.30 7.77 5.89
CA ILE A 50 -5.17 7.05 4.96
C ILE A 50 -6.34 6.51 5.77
N ARG A 51 -7.55 6.84 5.36
CA ARG A 51 -8.75 6.35 6.04
C ARG A 51 -8.81 4.84 5.97
N HIS A 52 -9.41 4.24 6.99
CA HIS A 52 -9.45 2.79 7.13
C HIS A 52 -10.02 2.08 5.89
N GLY A 53 -11.13 2.58 5.34
CA GLY A 53 -11.73 1.99 4.14
C GLY A 53 -10.81 2.06 2.93
N THR A 54 -10.13 3.19 2.75
CA THR A 54 -9.16 3.36 1.68
C THR A 54 -7.97 2.41 1.88
N PHE A 55 -7.52 2.27 3.12
CA PHE A 55 -6.43 1.37 3.45
C PHE A 55 -6.80 -0.08 3.13
N GLN A 56 -8.02 -0.51 3.47
CA GLN A 56 -8.48 -1.86 3.12
C GLN A 56 -8.52 -2.06 1.61
N SER A 57 -8.92 -1.03 0.87
CA SER A 57 -8.92 -1.09 -0.59
C SER A 57 -7.50 -1.27 -1.13
N ILE A 58 -6.52 -0.57 -0.54
CA ILE A 58 -5.10 -0.70 -0.93
C ILE A 58 -4.63 -2.13 -0.69
N LEU A 59 -4.96 -2.72 0.45
CA LEU A 59 -4.60 -4.10 0.76
C LEU A 59 -5.24 -5.07 -0.22
N ASN A 60 -6.51 -4.86 -0.56
CA ASN A 60 -7.20 -5.70 -1.54
C ASN A 60 -6.51 -5.63 -2.89
N GLN A 61 -6.11 -4.44 -3.33
CA GLN A 61 -5.40 -4.26 -4.59
C GLN A 61 -4.04 -4.96 -4.57
N ALA A 62 -3.37 -4.93 -3.43
CA ALA A 62 -2.06 -5.57 -3.28
C ALA A 62 -2.18 -7.09 -3.11
N GLY A 63 -3.37 -7.60 -2.83
CA GLY A 63 -3.57 -9.01 -2.56
C GLY A 63 -2.99 -9.43 -1.21
N MET A 64 -2.96 -8.52 -0.26
CA MET A 64 -2.24 -8.66 0.99
C MET A 64 -3.21 -8.55 2.17
N SER A 65 -2.99 -9.39 3.19
CA SER A 65 -3.75 -9.26 4.44
C SER A 65 -3.12 -8.17 5.31
N GLU A 66 -3.87 -7.72 6.30
CA GLU A 66 -3.38 -6.74 7.26
C GLU A 66 -2.15 -7.27 8.01
N SER A 67 -2.19 -8.53 8.41
CA SER A 67 -1.06 -9.18 9.09
C SER A 67 0.18 -9.19 8.22
N GLU A 68 0.02 -9.51 6.95
CA GLU A 68 1.14 -9.52 6.00
C GLU A 68 1.73 -8.13 5.83
N PHE A 69 0.86 -7.14 5.70
CA PHE A 69 1.30 -5.75 5.58
C PHE A 69 2.10 -5.31 6.81
N GLU A 70 1.61 -5.64 7.99
CA GLU A 70 2.25 -5.22 9.24
C GLU A 70 3.66 -5.76 9.39
N GLN A 71 3.95 -6.92 8.80
CA GLN A 71 5.31 -7.47 8.84
C GLN A 71 6.31 -6.56 8.16
N PHE A 72 5.87 -5.76 7.19
CA PHE A 72 6.75 -4.85 6.46
C PHE A 72 6.88 -3.48 7.09
N LEU A 73 6.16 -3.24 8.17
CA LEU A 73 6.27 -1.98 8.92
C LEU A 73 7.48 -1.93 9.85
N LYS A 74 8.03 -3.07 10.18
CA LYS A 74 9.13 -3.18 11.14
C LYS A 74 10.49 -2.83 10.55
#